data_fb9136b6c4031b7ba74dc5bf1fd10452
#
_entry.id   fb9136b6c4031b7ba74dc5bf1fd10452
#
_cell.length_a   1.000
_cell.length_b   1.000
_cell.length_c   1.000
_cell.angle_alpha   90.00
_cell.angle_beta   90.00
_cell.angle_gamma   90.00
#
_symmetry.space_group_name_H-M   'P 1'
#
loop_
_entity.id
_entity.type
_entity.pdbx_description
1 polymer ?
#
loop_
_entity_poly.entity_id
_entity_poly.type
_entity_poly.pdbx_seq_one_letter_code
_entity_poly.pdbx_strand_id
1 'polypeptide(L)'
;MKLLTLNTHSLEEPDYVKKTDKFIEMMVKEQPDIVALQEVNQSQNEAELPDVMLDGYTRCGGFELPVRQDNHARYVVKELRKRGIYYDWTWISAKTGYGKYDEGMVLLSKKPIARAQQFLISKTDDYENWKTRRILGIQPVGSRDWFFTVHMGWWNDEEEPFAAQWKCIKETLKDSKYQ
;
A
#
# COMPACT_ATOMS: atom_id res chain seq x y z
N MET A 1 -15.37 -12.84 5.94
CA MET A 1 -14.23 -12.03 5.44
C MET A 1 -13.64 -11.26 6.60
N LYS A 2 -12.33 -11.35 6.80
CA LYS A 2 -11.58 -10.63 7.83
C LYS A 2 -10.71 -9.57 7.14
N LEU A 3 -10.84 -8.32 7.56
CA LEU A 3 -10.08 -7.18 7.05
C LEU A 3 -9.13 -6.68 8.15
N LEU A 4 -7.93 -6.27 7.76
CA LEU A 4 -6.97 -5.63 8.64
C LEU A 4 -6.51 -4.33 7.99
N THR A 5 -6.41 -3.27 8.77
CA THR A 5 -5.74 -2.02 8.36
C THR A 5 -4.77 -1.57 9.44
N LEU A 6 -3.60 -1.08 9.03
CA LEU A 6 -2.57 -0.61 9.94
C LEU A 6 -1.68 0.42 9.25
N ASN A 7 -1.48 1.59 9.88
CA ASN A 7 -0.35 2.45 9.57
C ASN A 7 0.90 1.82 10.19
N THR A 8 1.88 1.46 9.37
CA THR A 8 3.04 0.66 9.81
C THR A 8 4.22 1.49 10.28
N HIS A 9 4.29 2.79 9.89
CA HIS A 9 5.48 3.62 10.08
C HIS A 9 6.78 2.96 9.59
N SER A 10 6.71 1.69 9.29
CA SER A 10 7.65 0.74 8.66
C SER A 10 9.14 1.00 9.00
N LEU A 11 9.99 1.30 8.02
CA LEU A 11 11.44 1.46 8.21
C LEU A 11 11.85 2.61 9.15
N GLU A 12 10.93 3.53 9.47
CA GLU A 12 11.16 4.63 10.41
C GLU A 12 10.87 4.23 11.88
N GLU A 13 10.26 3.04 12.09
CA GLU A 13 9.96 2.57 13.43
C GLU A 13 11.23 2.24 14.24
N PRO A 14 11.39 2.79 15.45
CA PRO A 14 12.38 2.27 16.36
C PRO A 14 12.08 0.79 16.64
N ASP A 15 13.12 -0.04 16.71
CA ASP A 15 13.01 -1.50 16.84
C ASP A 15 12.23 -2.18 15.67
N TYR A 16 12.39 -1.66 14.47
CA TYR A 16 11.69 -2.10 13.25
C TYR A 16 11.57 -3.62 13.13
N VAL A 17 12.69 -4.36 13.22
CA VAL A 17 12.70 -5.82 13.07
C VAL A 17 11.79 -6.48 14.10
N LYS A 18 11.94 -6.13 15.37
CA LYS A 18 11.15 -6.70 16.48
C LYS A 18 9.65 -6.42 16.34
N LYS A 19 9.29 -5.21 15.92
CA LYS A 19 7.89 -4.82 15.72
C LYS A 19 7.29 -5.53 14.50
N THR A 20 8.06 -5.62 13.43
CA THR A 20 7.65 -6.34 12.22
C THR A 20 7.48 -7.84 12.49
N ASP A 21 8.35 -8.47 13.28
CA ASP A 21 8.18 -9.88 13.69
C ASP A 21 6.86 -10.10 14.45
N LYS A 22 6.52 -9.22 15.39
CA LYS A 22 5.24 -9.28 16.10
C LYS A 22 4.03 -9.09 15.17
N PHE A 23 4.16 -8.20 14.20
CA PHE A 23 3.13 -8.02 13.17
C PHE A 23 2.97 -9.30 12.35
N ILE A 24 4.07 -9.93 11.92
CA ILE A 24 4.05 -11.20 11.19
C ILE A 24 3.43 -12.33 12.03
N GLU A 25 3.76 -12.42 13.32
CA GLU A 25 3.15 -13.40 14.25
C GLU A 25 1.62 -13.21 14.33
N MET A 26 1.17 -11.95 14.43
CA MET A 26 -0.26 -11.62 14.42
C MET A 26 -0.90 -12.02 13.07
N MET A 27 -0.24 -11.75 11.94
CA MET A 27 -0.71 -12.13 10.61
C MET A 27 -0.83 -13.65 10.47
N VAL A 28 0.12 -14.42 11.01
CA VAL A 28 0.08 -15.89 11.03
C VAL A 28 -1.12 -16.41 11.84
N LYS A 29 -1.39 -15.79 12.99
CA LYS A 29 -2.49 -16.16 13.88
C LYS A 29 -3.84 -15.81 13.29
N GLU A 30 -4.00 -14.57 12.84
CA GLU A 30 -5.30 -14.00 12.46
C GLU A 30 -5.68 -14.27 11.01
N GLN A 31 -4.68 -14.41 10.14
CA GLN A 31 -4.86 -14.69 8.72
C GLN A 31 -5.97 -13.89 8.05
N PRO A 32 -5.93 -12.54 8.06
CA PRO A 32 -6.95 -11.72 7.41
C PRO A 32 -7.03 -12.00 5.91
N ASP A 33 -8.23 -11.86 5.34
CA ASP A 33 -8.45 -12.08 3.90
C ASP A 33 -7.86 -10.96 3.06
N ILE A 34 -7.99 -9.71 3.55
CA ILE A 34 -7.44 -8.50 2.95
C ILE A 34 -6.68 -7.71 4.01
N VAL A 35 -5.51 -7.19 3.64
CA VAL A 35 -4.66 -6.37 4.51
C VAL A 35 -4.33 -5.06 3.80
N ALA A 36 -4.60 -3.95 4.45
CA ALA A 36 -4.36 -2.59 3.99
C ALA A 36 -3.33 -1.91 4.88
N LEU A 37 -2.12 -1.68 4.38
CA LEU A 37 -1.07 -1.01 5.15
C LEU A 37 -0.74 0.35 4.56
N GLN A 38 -0.49 1.33 5.42
CA GLN A 38 -0.05 2.68 5.09
C GLN A 38 1.36 2.89 5.65
N GLU A 39 2.05 3.92 5.14
CA GLU A 39 3.47 4.21 5.42
C GLU A 39 4.38 3.00 5.18
N VAL A 40 4.15 2.33 4.05
CA VAL A 40 4.94 1.19 3.60
C VAL A 40 6.13 1.70 2.80
N ASN A 41 7.26 1.84 3.46
CA ASN A 41 8.45 2.51 2.93
C ASN A 41 9.43 1.54 2.28
N GLN A 42 10.23 2.08 1.38
CA GLN A 42 11.50 1.52 0.89
C GLN A 42 12.54 2.64 0.77
N SER A 43 13.80 2.33 0.96
CA SER A 43 14.88 3.33 0.84
C SER A 43 15.17 3.67 -0.63
N GLN A 44 15.22 4.96 -0.97
CA GLN A 44 15.46 5.42 -2.35
C GLN A 44 16.81 4.96 -2.93
N ASN A 45 17.78 4.64 -2.06
CA ASN A 45 19.12 4.22 -2.46
C ASN A 45 19.30 2.69 -2.53
N GLU A 46 18.28 1.91 -2.20
CA GLU A 46 18.35 0.45 -2.28
C GLU A 46 18.18 -0.07 -3.71
N ALA A 47 18.72 -1.27 -3.94
CA ALA A 47 18.67 -1.92 -5.25
C ALA A 47 17.23 -2.22 -5.67
N GLU A 48 16.93 -1.92 -6.93
CA GLU A 48 15.67 -2.26 -7.58
C GLU A 48 15.57 -3.76 -7.85
N LEU A 49 14.37 -4.31 -7.74
CA LEU A 49 14.11 -5.71 -8.03
C LEU A 49 13.23 -5.85 -9.27
N PRO A 50 13.58 -6.76 -10.19
CA PRO A 50 12.68 -7.12 -11.28
C PRO A 50 11.47 -7.89 -10.74
N ASP A 51 10.32 -7.73 -11.37
CA ASP A 51 9.04 -8.32 -10.94
C ASP A 51 9.11 -9.85 -10.80
N VAL A 52 9.94 -10.51 -11.62
CA VAL A 52 10.15 -11.98 -11.55
C VAL A 52 10.70 -12.45 -10.19
N MET A 53 11.26 -11.54 -9.39
CA MET A 53 11.75 -11.80 -8.03
C MET A 53 10.73 -11.43 -6.95
N LEU A 54 9.55 -10.99 -7.34
CA LEU A 54 8.48 -10.52 -6.44
C LEU A 54 7.30 -11.50 -6.45
N ASP A 55 7.41 -12.56 -5.68
CA ASP A 55 6.37 -13.58 -5.57
C ASP A 55 4.99 -13.00 -5.20
N GLY A 56 3.96 -13.27 -6.01
CA GLY A 56 2.59 -12.81 -5.80
C GLY A 56 2.39 -11.31 -6.03
N TYR A 57 3.37 -10.60 -6.59
CA TYR A 57 3.25 -9.18 -6.88
C TYR A 57 2.42 -8.94 -8.14
N THR A 58 1.48 -8.02 -8.04
CA THR A 58 0.71 -7.48 -9.15
C THR A 58 1.05 -6.01 -9.33
N ARG A 59 1.61 -5.64 -10.47
CA ARG A 59 1.90 -4.25 -10.78
C ARG A 59 0.61 -3.44 -10.90
N CYS A 60 0.58 -2.29 -10.24
CA CYS A 60 -0.53 -1.35 -10.34
C CYS A 60 -0.19 -0.27 -11.37
N GLY A 61 -0.89 -0.20 -12.47
CA GLY A 61 -0.65 0.81 -13.52
C GLY A 61 -0.75 2.26 -13.02
N GLY A 62 -0.24 3.21 -13.79
CA GLY A 62 -0.21 4.63 -13.48
C GLY A 62 1.18 5.12 -13.06
N PHE A 63 1.29 5.94 -12.02
CA PHE A 63 2.59 6.36 -11.49
C PHE A 63 3.23 5.18 -10.76
N GLU A 64 4.33 4.67 -11.32
CA GLU A 64 4.99 3.47 -10.82
C GLU A 64 6.45 3.76 -10.47
N LEU A 65 6.86 3.24 -9.32
CA LEU A 65 8.27 3.09 -8.96
C LEU A 65 8.60 1.60 -8.84
N PRO A 66 9.84 1.20 -9.13
CA PRO A 66 10.29 -0.17 -8.91
C PRO A 66 10.22 -0.52 -7.43
N VAL A 67 9.88 -1.78 -7.13
CA VAL A 67 10.02 -2.31 -5.77
C VAL A 67 11.51 -2.51 -5.48
N ARG A 68 11.97 -2.04 -4.33
CA ARG A 68 13.37 -2.14 -3.91
C ARG A 68 13.58 -3.24 -2.87
N GLN A 69 14.85 -3.59 -2.65
CA GLN A 69 15.23 -4.75 -1.86
C GLN A 69 14.73 -4.70 -0.40
N ASP A 70 14.68 -3.53 0.21
CA ASP A 70 14.23 -3.30 1.57
C ASP A 70 12.75 -2.93 1.70
N ASN A 71 11.97 -2.99 0.62
CA ASN A 71 10.53 -2.69 0.66
C ASN A 71 9.84 -3.46 1.78
N HIS A 72 9.17 -2.74 2.69
CA HIS A 72 8.54 -3.32 3.87
C HIS A 72 7.49 -4.38 3.53
N ALA A 73 6.63 -4.15 2.53
CA ALA A 73 5.63 -5.12 2.13
C ALA A 73 6.26 -6.41 1.59
N ARG A 74 7.29 -6.27 0.75
CA ARG A 74 8.07 -7.42 0.25
C ARG A 74 8.67 -8.22 1.40
N TYR A 75 9.25 -7.56 2.42
CA TYR A 75 9.80 -8.24 3.58
C TYR A 75 8.71 -9.04 4.30
N VAL A 76 7.57 -8.43 4.59
CA VAL A 76 6.43 -9.08 5.26
C VAL A 76 5.92 -10.29 4.47
N VAL A 77 5.66 -10.13 3.17
CA VAL A 77 5.17 -11.21 2.31
C VAL A 77 6.15 -12.38 2.25
N LYS A 78 7.46 -12.08 2.11
CA LYS A 78 8.51 -13.09 2.10
C LYS A 78 8.55 -13.89 3.42
N GLU A 79 8.43 -13.21 4.56
CA GLU A 79 8.44 -13.85 5.88
C GLU A 79 7.17 -14.69 6.14
N LEU A 80 6.01 -14.22 5.68
CA LEU A 80 4.75 -15.00 5.72
C LEU A 80 4.85 -16.25 4.86
N ARG A 81 5.41 -16.13 3.65
CA ARG A 81 5.60 -17.27 2.74
C ARG A 81 6.51 -18.36 3.33
N LYS A 82 7.58 -17.99 4.03
CA LYS A 82 8.41 -18.95 4.78
C LYS A 82 7.63 -19.74 5.84
N ARG A 83 6.52 -19.19 6.33
CA ARG A 83 5.61 -19.78 7.30
C ARG A 83 4.42 -20.49 6.66
N GLY A 84 4.45 -20.67 5.31
CA GLY A 84 3.38 -21.33 4.55
C GLY A 84 2.13 -20.50 4.35
N ILE A 85 2.21 -19.17 4.56
CA ILE A 85 1.09 -18.23 4.38
C ILE A 85 1.34 -17.37 3.15
N TYR A 86 0.42 -17.44 2.21
CA TYR A 86 0.57 -16.82 0.90
C TYR A 86 -0.43 -15.70 0.72
N TYR A 87 0.08 -14.55 0.25
CA TYR A 87 -0.68 -13.39 -0.18
C TYR A 87 -0.19 -12.95 -1.55
N ASP A 88 -1.13 -12.60 -2.43
CA ASP A 88 -0.83 -11.70 -3.53
C ASP A 88 -0.85 -10.28 -3.01
N TRP A 89 -0.07 -9.40 -3.63
CA TRP A 89 0.08 -8.04 -3.16
C TRP A 89 0.37 -7.05 -4.28
N THR A 90 0.02 -5.80 -4.02
CA THR A 90 0.37 -4.66 -4.86
C THR A 90 0.78 -3.49 -3.97
N TRP A 91 1.81 -2.77 -4.36
CA TRP A 91 2.34 -1.61 -3.65
C TRP A 91 2.45 -0.43 -4.60
N ILE A 92 2.19 0.77 -4.11
CA ILE A 92 2.46 2.04 -4.79
C ILE A 92 3.20 2.97 -3.85
N SER A 93 4.04 3.84 -4.41
CA SER A 93 4.54 5.01 -3.69
C SER A 93 3.62 6.21 -3.92
N ALA A 94 3.41 7.00 -2.88
CA ALA A 94 2.62 8.22 -2.96
C ALA A 94 3.50 9.47 -3.01
N LYS A 95 4.61 9.47 -2.29
CA LYS A 95 5.50 10.63 -2.11
C LYS A 95 6.85 10.23 -1.52
N THR A 96 7.80 11.17 -1.52
CA THR A 96 9.01 11.06 -0.70
C THR A 96 8.64 11.17 0.78
N GLY A 97 9.03 10.17 1.58
CA GLY A 97 8.89 10.14 3.03
C GLY A 97 10.22 10.39 3.73
N TYR A 98 10.22 11.26 4.75
CA TYR A 98 11.40 11.56 5.58
C TYR A 98 12.66 11.98 4.80
N GLY A 99 12.50 12.45 3.56
CA GLY A 99 13.60 12.85 2.67
C GLY A 99 14.53 11.71 2.24
N LYS A 100 14.14 10.44 2.41
CA LYS A 100 15.00 9.28 2.13
C LYS A 100 14.25 8.03 1.65
N TYR A 101 12.92 7.99 1.79
CA TYR A 101 12.10 6.85 1.41
C TYR A 101 11.17 7.16 0.26
N ASP A 102 10.85 6.14 -0.52
CA ASP A 102 9.60 6.09 -1.27
C ASP A 102 8.51 5.62 -0.30
N GLU A 103 7.68 6.55 0.17
CA GLU A 103 6.60 6.25 1.12
C GLU A 103 5.32 5.91 0.39
N GLY A 104 4.77 4.75 0.71
CA GLY A 104 3.63 4.24 -0.02
C GLY A 104 2.60 3.47 0.79
N MET A 105 1.81 2.70 0.06
CA MET A 105 0.75 1.85 0.60
C MET A 105 0.77 0.50 -0.09
N VAL A 106 0.28 -0.51 0.62
CA VAL A 106 0.13 -1.87 0.07
C VAL A 106 -1.25 -2.43 0.38
N LEU A 107 -1.75 -3.22 -0.54
CA LEU A 107 -2.86 -4.15 -0.31
C LEU A 107 -2.37 -5.57 -0.53
N LEU A 108 -2.65 -6.44 0.45
CA LEU A 108 -2.43 -7.87 0.35
C LEU A 108 -3.78 -8.58 0.29
N SER A 109 -3.86 -9.66 -0.48
CA SER A 109 -5.04 -10.49 -0.63
C SER A 109 -4.68 -11.98 -0.58
N LYS A 110 -5.44 -12.80 0.18
CA LYS A 110 -5.32 -14.26 0.11
C LYS A 110 -5.75 -14.84 -1.23
N LYS A 111 -6.62 -14.14 -1.95
CA LYS A 111 -7.02 -14.51 -3.31
C LYS A 111 -6.13 -13.78 -4.31
N PRO A 112 -5.85 -14.36 -5.48
CA PRO A 112 -5.14 -13.66 -6.53
C PRO A 112 -5.79 -12.30 -6.86
N ILE A 113 -4.96 -11.30 -7.14
CA ILE A 113 -5.42 -9.96 -7.52
C ILE A 113 -5.75 -9.96 -9.01
N ALA A 114 -7.03 -9.77 -9.36
CA ALA A 114 -7.48 -9.67 -10.74
C ALA A 114 -7.21 -8.29 -11.35
N ARG A 115 -7.38 -7.24 -10.56
CA ARG A 115 -7.16 -5.86 -10.97
C ARG A 115 -6.57 -5.05 -9.82
N ALA A 116 -5.65 -4.15 -10.15
CA ALA A 116 -5.11 -3.15 -9.25
C ALA A 116 -5.20 -1.77 -9.90
N GLN A 117 -5.56 -0.75 -9.13
CA GLN A 117 -5.68 0.62 -9.63
C GLN A 117 -5.25 1.62 -8.57
N GLN A 118 -4.73 2.75 -9.02
CA GLN A 118 -4.41 3.90 -8.19
C GLN A 118 -4.88 5.19 -8.85
N PHE A 119 -5.12 6.20 -8.05
CA PHE A 119 -5.31 7.56 -8.54
C PHE A 119 -4.90 8.60 -7.50
N LEU A 120 -4.56 9.77 -7.99
CA LEU A 120 -4.22 10.92 -7.17
C LEU A 120 -5.49 11.48 -6.51
N ILE A 121 -5.42 11.82 -5.24
CA ILE A 121 -6.53 12.42 -4.48
C ILE A 121 -6.21 13.80 -3.91
N SER A 122 -4.91 14.18 -3.89
CA SER A 122 -4.47 15.55 -3.60
C SER A 122 -4.54 16.44 -4.84
N LYS A 123 -4.53 17.76 -4.65
CA LYS A 123 -4.41 18.72 -5.76
C LYS A 123 -2.99 18.72 -6.32
N THR A 124 -2.00 18.61 -5.43
CA THR A 124 -0.60 18.48 -5.84
C THR A 124 -0.31 17.05 -6.27
N ASP A 125 0.49 16.89 -7.33
CA ASP A 125 1.08 15.65 -7.82
C ASP A 125 2.61 15.62 -7.63
N ASP A 126 3.18 16.66 -7.03
CA ASP A 126 4.60 16.77 -6.74
C ASP A 126 5.01 15.67 -5.75
N TYR A 127 5.87 14.77 -6.24
CA TYR A 127 6.34 13.62 -5.47
C TYR A 127 7.14 14.00 -4.22
N GLU A 128 7.84 15.12 -4.25
CA GLU A 128 8.61 15.63 -3.11
C GLU A 128 7.75 16.36 -2.07
N ASN A 129 6.49 16.65 -2.42
CA ASN A 129 5.58 17.32 -1.51
C ASN A 129 4.95 16.29 -0.55
N TRP A 130 5.21 16.45 0.76
CA TRP A 130 4.68 15.58 1.80
C TRP A 130 3.14 15.53 1.88
N LYS A 131 2.45 16.49 1.24
CA LYS A 131 0.98 16.54 1.16
C LYS A 131 0.39 15.73 0.00
N THR A 132 1.23 15.22 -0.90
CA THR A 132 0.76 14.39 -2.01
C THR A 132 0.13 13.09 -1.48
N ARG A 133 -1.08 12.80 -1.96
CA ARG A 133 -1.89 11.64 -1.54
C ARG A 133 -2.42 10.88 -2.74
N ARG A 134 -2.34 9.58 -2.62
CA ARG A 134 -2.90 8.62 -3.57
C ARG A 134 -3.80 7.63 -2.86
N ILE A 135 -4.65 6.96 -3.59
CA ILE A 135 -5.43 5.81 -3.14
C ILE A 135 -5.03 4.59 -3.96
N LEU A 136 -4.94 3.45 -3.33
CA LEU A 136 -4.68 2.17 -3.95
C LEU A 136 -5.89 1.27 -3.78
N GLY A 137 -6.32 0.61 -4.85
CA GLY A 137 -7.43 -0.33 -4.84
C GLY A 137 -7.08 -1.65 -5.51
N ILE A 138 -7.66 -2.73 -5.01
CA ILE A 138 -7.60 -4.06 -5.64
C ILE A 138 -8.99 -4.66 -5.79
N GLN A 139 -9.15 -5.51 -6.81
CA GLN A 139 -10.27 -6.42 -6.93
C GLN A 139 -9.72 -7.85 -6.98
N PRO A 140 -9.99 -8.68 -5.98
CA PRO A 140 -9.58 -10.08 -5.99
C PRO A 140 -10.33 -10.90 -7.05
N VAL A 141 -9.71 -11.98 -7.54
CA VAL A 141 -10.33 -12.93 -8.46
C VAL A 141 -11.61 -13.50 -7.85
N GLY A 142 -12.69 -13.48 -8.63
CA GLY A 142 -14.01 -13.96 -8.22
C GLY A 142 -14.77 -13.05 -7.25
N SER A 143 -14.25 -11.84 -6.98
CA SER A 143 -14.98 -10.81 -6.22
C SER A 143 -15.54 -9.74 -7.16
N ARG A 144 -16.72 -9.23 -6.83
CA ARG A 144 -17.26 -7.99 -7.42
C ARG A 144 -16.80 -6.77 -6.64
N ASP A 145 -16.39 -6.95 -5.38
CA ASP A 145 -16.01 -5.88 -4.48
C ASP A 145 -14.59 -5.40 -4.77
N TRP A 146 -14.41 -4.10 -4.69
CA TRP A 146 -13.12 -3.44 -4.63
C TRP A 146 -12.76 -3.13 -3.18
N PHE A 147 -11.48 -3.29 -2.85
CA PHE A 147 -10.91 -2.93 -1.56
C PHE A 147 -9.90 -1.83 -1.77
N PHE A 148 -10.03 -0.74 -1.00
CA PHE A 148 -9.18 0.43 -1.13
C PHE A 148 -8.42 0.70 0.17
N THR A 149 -7.20 1.21 0.03
CA THR A 149 -6.42 1.79 1.12
C THR A 149 -6.01 3.21 0.76
N VAL A 150 -5.97 4.08 1.76
CA VAL A 150 -5.59 5.47 1.63
C VAL A 150 -4.95 5.97 2.92
N HIS A 151 -3.95 6.82 2.77
CA HIS A 151 -3.40 7.60 3.88
C HIS A 151 -3.78 9.08 3.64
N MET A 152 -4.89 9.49 4.25
CA MET A 152 -5.47 10.83 4.05
C MET A 152 -4.59 11.94 4.64
N GLY A 153 -4.75 13.15 4.13
CA GLY A 153 -4.18 14.36 4.71
C GLY A 153 -4.87 14.80 6.00
N TRP A 154 -4.36 15.83 6.63
CA TRP A 154 -4.89 16.35 7.88
C TRP A 154 -6.25 17.02 7.68
N TRP A 155 -7.06 16.94 8.72
CA TRP A 155 -8.45 17.45 8.69
C TRP A 155 -8.55 18.91 8.30
N ASN A 156 -7.73 19.76 8.91
CA ASN A 156 -7.75 21.23 8.75
C ASN A 156 -6.57 21.77 7.91
N ASP A 157 -6.00 20.97 7.01
CA ASP A 157 -4.96 21.48 6.12
C ASP A 157 -5.57 22.49 5.13
N GLU A 158 -4.96 23.69 5.02
CA GLU A 158 -5.49 24.79 4.18
C GLU A 158 -5.32 24.51 2.68
N GLU A 159 -4.24 23.83 2.28
CA GLU A 159 -3.91 23.55 0.89
C GLU A 159 -4.56 22.25 0.41
N GLU A 160 -4.47 21.20 1.23
CA GLU A 160 -4.90 19.84 0.93
C GLU A 160 -5.88 19.28 1.99
N PRO A 161 -7.03 19.94 2.20
CA PRO A 161 -7.95 19.54 3.27
C PRO A 161 -8.53 18.16 3.02
N PHE A 162 -8.68 17.37 4.08
CA PHE A 162 -9.31 16.04 4.06
C PHE A 162 -10.62 16.01 3.26
N ALA A 163 -11.48 17.02 3.44
CA ALA A 163 -12.79 17.08 2.78
C ALA A 163 -12.68 17.12 1.24
N ALA A 164 -11.66 17.82 0.69
CA ALA A 164 -11.41 17.87 -0.75
C ALA A 164 -10.94 16.51 -1.27
N GLN A 165 -10.02 15.83 -0.56
CA GLN A 165 -9.53 14.51 -0.90
C GLN A 165 -10.67 13.48 -0.85
N TRP A 166 -11.51 13.53 0.19
CA TRP A 166 -12.68 12.66 0.30
C TRP A 166 -13.70 12.87 -0.83
N LYS A 167 -13.92 14.13 -1.22
CA LYS A 167 -14.77 14.45 -2.38
C LYS A 167 -14.21 13.84 -3.65
N CYS A 168 -12.91 13.99 -3.91
CA CYS A 168 -12.22 13.40 -5.06
C CYS A 168 -12.42 11.87 -5.10
N ILE A 169 -12.21 11.18 -3.98
CA ILE A 169 -12.44 9.72 -3.87
C ILE A 169 -13.88 9.38 -4.25
N LYS A 170 -14.87 10.05 -3.64
CA LYS A 170 -16.29 9.76 -3.92
C LYS A 170 -16.67 9.97 -5.38
N GLU A 171 -16.13 11.00 -6.02
CA GLU A 171 -16.40 11.29 -7.43
C GLU A 171 -15.77 10.24 -8.34
N THR A 172 -14.53 9.86 -8.10
CA THR A 172 -13.83 8.85 -8.89
C THR A 172 -14.48 7.47 -8.77
N LEU A 173 -14.90 7.07 -7.57
CA LEU A 173 -15.52 5.76 -7.32
C LEU A 173 -16.96 5.63 -7.86
N LYS A 174 -17.56 6.70 -8.37
CA LYS A 174 -18.82 6.63 -9.11
C LYS A 174 -18.66 6.02 -10.53
N ASP A 175 -17.44 5.94 -11.03
CA ASP A 175 -17.17 5.32 -12.32
C ASP A 175 -17.62 3.85 -12.29
N SER A 176 -18.31 3.41 -13.36
CA SER A 176 -18.88 2.06 -13.50
C SER A 176 -17.84 0.93 -13.35
N LYS A 177 -16.56 1.23 -13.56
CA LYS A 177 -15.48 0.25 -13.37
C LYS A 177 -15.27 -0.20 -11.91
N TYR A 178 -15.83 0.55 -10.95
CA TYR A 178 -15.77 0.25 -9.51
C TYR A 178 -17.10 -0.27 -8.93
N GLN A 179 -18.12 -0.40 -9.78
CA GLN A 179 -19.46 -0.86 -9.38
C GLN A 179 -19.67 -2.33 -9.69
#